data_ffdd6804f295c4c0ab811740d6acb6c8
#
_entry.id   ffdd6804f295c4c0ab811740d6acb6c8
#
_cell.length_a   1.000
_cell.length_b   1.000
_cell.length_c   1.000
_cell.angle_alpha   90.00
_cell.angle_beta   90.00
_cell.angle_gamma   90.00
#
_symmetry.space_group_name_H-M   'P 1'
#
loop_
_entity.id
_entity.type
_entity.pdbx_description
1 polymer ?
#
loop_
_entity_poly.entity_id
_entity_poly.type
_entity_poly.pdbx_seq_one_letter_code
_entity_poly.pdbx_strand_id
1 'polypeptide(L)'
;MTTLDQAVLTLPFRGTWRAEMSPARRVPSHGTHLFATTYGIDFVAVQGRRSATTRDWRTVLSTEQPERFLAFGRPILAPAAGRVVSVHEGEADHVARRSKFALVRYALTQAKRAHGGAGALAGNHVIIQRDGGGYVVLAHLRAGSIQVEEGERVAVGHELGQCGNSGNSTQPHVHVQVMDSPDPFTARGLPLAFRDYRVRPPGGGAPVAVRLGIPDEGAVVEPL
;
A
#
# COMPACT_ATOMS: atom_id res chain seq x y z
N MET A 1 -3.35 19.61 -23.38
CA MET A 1 -3.14 18.89 -22.11
C MET A 1 -3.04 17.43 -22.48
N THR A 2 -1.85 16.84 -22.40
CA THR A 2 -1.66 15.40 -22.61
C THR A 2 -2.42 14.71 -21.46
N THR A 3 -3.41 13.89 -21.78
CA THR A 3 -4.05 12.99 -20.82
C THR A 3 -2.94 12.13 -20.25
N LEU A 4 -2.66 12.27 -18.94
CA LEU A 4 -1.77 11.34 -18.24
C LEU A 4 -2.39 9.96 -18.39
N ASP A 5 -1.75 9.07 -19.14
CA ASP A 5 -2.23 7.73 -19.34
C ASP A 5 -2.35 7.04 -17.97
N GLN A 6 -3.57 6.59 -17.67
CA GLN A 6 -3.85 5.89 -16.42
C GLN A 6 -3.08 4.56 -16.37
N ALA A 7 -2.29 4.36 -15.32
CA ALA A 7 -1.55 3.14 -15.12
C ALA A 7 -2.49 1.99 -14.73
N VAL A 8 -2.51 0.94 -15.53
CA VAL A 8 -3.33 -0.26 -15.23
C VAL A 8 -2.49 -1.28 -14.49
N LEU A 9 -2.96 -1.71 -13.32
CA LEU A 9 -2.33 -2.65 -12.41
C LEU A 9 -3.25 -3.84 -12.13
N THR A 10 -2.70 -4.93 -11.61
CA THR A 10 -3.47 -5.96 -10.88
C THR A 10 -3.38 -5.70 -9.38
N LEU A 11 -4.29 -6.26 -8.59
CA LEU A 11 -4.17 -6.18 -7.13
C LEU A 11 -2.89 -6.90 -6.68
N PRO A 12 -2.07 -6.29 -5.79
CA PRO A 12 -0.74 -6.80 -5.43
C PRO A 12 -0.78 -7.84 -4.30
N PHE A 13 -1.84 -8.61 -4.18
CA PHE A 13 -2.03 -9.57 -3.09
C PHE A 13 -3.01 -10.68 -3.47
N ARG A 14 -3.13 -11.67 -2.59
CA ARG A 14 -4.16 -12.72 -2.65
C ARG A 14 -5.16 -12.56 -1.51
N GLY A 15 -6.37 -13.09 -1.71
CA GLY A 15 -7.44 -13.03 -0.72
C GLY A 15 -8.10 -11.66 -0.61
N THR A 16 -8.70 -11.37 0.53
CA THR A 16 -9.64 -10.26 0.71
C THR A 16 -8.98 -9.09 1.44
N TRP A 17 -9.01 -7.92 0.82
CA TRP A 17 -8.43 -6.68 1.36
C TRP A 17 -9.41 -5.52 1.23
N ARG A 18 -9.32 -4.56 2.14
CA ARG A 18 -10.10 -3.32 2.13
C ARG A 18 -9.23 -2.18 1.61
N ALA A 19 -9.75 -1.42 0.66
CA ALA A 19 -9.13 -0.21 0.17
C ALA A 19 -9.31 0.93 1.18
N GLU A 20 -8.25 1.65 1.46
CA GLU A 20 -8.20 2.84 2.31
C GLU A 20 -7.41 3.93 1.58
N MET A 21 -7.62 5.19 1.94
CA MET A 21 -6.98 6.36 1.30
C MET A 21 -7.13 6.35 -0.24
N SER A 22 -8.31 5.91 -0.72
CA SER A 22 -8.55 5.75 -2.15
C SER A 22 -8.64 7.07 -2.90
N PRO A 23 -8.00 7.20 -4.09
CA PRO A 23 -8.17 8.34 -4.98
C PRO A 23 -9.59 8.43 -5.58
N ALA A 24 -10.41 7.38 -5.53
CA ALA A 24 -11.83 7.44 -5.89
C ALA A 24 -12.62 8.33 -4.92
N ARG A 25 -12.19 8.46 -3.67
CA ARG A 25 -12.80 9.34 -2.67
C ARG A 25 -12.39 10.79 -2.85
N ARG A 26 -11.09 11.03 -3.06
CA ARG A 26 -10.50 12.38 -3.21
C ARG A 26 -9.11 12.34 -3.82
N VAL A 27 -8.73 13.43 -4.45
CA VAL A 27 -7.35 13.66 -4.93
C VAL A 27 -6.89 15.01 -4.38
N PRO A 28 -5.71 15.09 -3.75
CA PRO A 28 -4.76 14.02 -3.45
C PRO A 28 -5.30 13.06 -2.38
N SER A 29 -5.13 11.75 -2.61
CA SER A 29 -5.69 10.68 -1.77
C SER A 29 -5.17 10.74 -0.34
N HIS A 30 -3.87 10.97 -0.17
CA HIS A 30 -3.17 11.10 1.12
C HIS A 30 -3.12 12.53 1.67
N GLY A 31 -3.89 13.47 1.07
CA GLY A 31 -3.96 14.88 1.51
C GLY A 31 -2.76 15.73 1.09
N THR A 32 -1.83 15.18 0.31
CA THR A 32 -0.64 15.88 -0.19
C THR A 32 -0.22 15.36 -1.56
N HIS A 33 0.49 16.19 -2.33
CA HIS A 33 1.15 15.78 -3.57
C HIS A 33 2.62 15.39 -3.36
N LEU A 34 3.16 15.57 -2.15
CA LEU A 34 4.54 15.24 -1.83
C LEU A 34 4.78 13.73 -1.98
N PHE A 35 6.02 13.38 -2.33
CA PHE A 35 6.46 11.99 -2.51
C PHE A 35 5.63 11.20 -3.54
N ALA A 36 5.04 11.91 -4.51
CA ALA A 36 4.20 11.35 -5.56
C ALA A 36 2.93 10.60 -5.05
N THR A 37 2.46 10.88 -3.83
CA THR A 37 1.31 10.19 -3.21
C THR A 37 -0.06 10.66 -3.70
N THR A 38 -0.10 11.52 -4.72
CA THR A 38 -1.33 12.14 -5.25
C THR A 38 -2.46 11.13 -5.48
N TYR A 39 -2.15 9.98 -6.09
CA TYR A 39 -3.09 8.91 -6.43
C TYR A 39 -2.77 7.59 -5.72
N GLY A 40 -1.98 7.63 -4.65
CA GLY A 40 -1.68 6.44 -3.85
C GLY A 40 -2.96 5.83 -3.25
N ILE A 41 -2.92 4.53 -2.99
CA ILE A 41 -4.00 3.78 -2.36
C ILE A 41 -3.40 2.78 -1.38
N ASP A 42 -4.06 2.60 -0.25
CA ASP A 42 -3.67 1.66 0.80
C ASP A 42 -4.60 0.44 0.80
N PHE A 43 -4.05 -0.73 1.09
CA PHE A 43 -4.84 -1.93 1.25
C PHE A 43 -4.53 -2.63 2.56
N VAL A 44 -5.57 -2.93 3.32
CA VAL A 44 -5.53 -3.62 4.61
C VAL A 44 -6.23 -4.97 4.49
N ALA A 45 -5.54 -6.08 4.79
CA ALA A 45 -6.18 -7.40 4.75
C ALA A 45 -7.29 -7.51 5.79
N VAL A 46 -8.42 -8.12 5.38
CA VAL A 46 -9.60 -8.25 6.23
C VAL A 46 -10.20 -9.66 6.17
N GLN A 47 -10.86 -10.03 7.26
CA GLN A 47 -11.78 -11.17 7.32
C GLN A 47 -13.15 -10.66 7.77
N GLY A 48 -14.10 -10.58 6.85
CA GLY A 48 -15.33 -9.83 7.03
C GLY A 48 -15.02 -8.35 7.24
N ARG A 49 -15.36 -7.80 8.42
CA ARG A 49 -15.10 -6.39 8.78
C ARG A 49 -13.84 -6.18 9.63
N ARG A 50 -13.15 -7.27 10.01
CA ARG A 50 -12.02 -7.23 10.94
C ARG A 50 -10.69 -7.19 10.20
N SER A 51 -9.79 -6.30 10.61
CA SER A 51 -8.40 -6.21 10.13
C SER A 51 -7.39 -6.84 11.12
N ALA A 52 -7.83 -7.24 12.31
CA ALA A 52 -7.01 -7.88 13.33
C ALA A 52 -7.73 -9.09 13.93
N THR A 53 -6.95 -10.04 14.44
CA THR A 53 -7.44 -11.32 15.02
C THR A 53 -8.21 -11.15 16.32
N THR A 54 -7.84 -10.14 17.12
CA THR A 54 -8.48 -9.86 18.42
C THR A 54 -8.83 -8.40 18.57
N ARG A 55 -9.93 -8.12 19.26
CA ARG A 55 -10.29 -6.80 19.78
C ARG A 55 -10.34 -6.92 21.31
N ASP A 56 -9.42 -6.27 21.99
CA ASP A 56 -9.46 -6.11 23.45
C ASP A 56 -9.44 -4.62 23.82
N TRP A 57 -9.57 -4.29 25.11
CA TRP A 57 -9.54 -2.92 25.60
C TRP A 57 -8.21 -2.19 25.29
N ARG A 58 -7.11 -2.94 25.09
CA ARG A 58 -5.80 -2.42 24.70
C ARG A 58 -5.83 -1.81 23.29
N THR A 59 -6.68 -2.32 22.40
CA THR A 59 -6.91 -1.77 21.05
C THR A 59 -7.32 -0.30 21.08
N VAL A 60 -7.99 0.13 22.16
CA VAL A 60 -8.52 1.50 22.30
C VAL A 60 -7.51 2.44 22.96
N LEU A 61 -6.67 1.94 23.87
CA LEU A 61 -5.83 2.75 24.74
C LEU A 61 -4.32 2.58 24.51
N SER A 62 -3.89 1.55 23.77
CA SER A 62 -2.49 1.17 23.64
C SER A 62 -2.07 0.95 22.19
N THR A 63 -0.77 0.68 22.00
CA THR A 63 -0.20 0.18 20.75
C THR A 63 -0.39 -1.34 20.65
N GLU A 64 -0.48 -1.87 19.43
CA GLU A 64 -0.66 -3.29 19.15
C GLU A 64 0.52 -3.83 18.39
N GLN A 65 0.92 -5.07 18.70
CA GLN A 65 1.95 -5.77 17.93
C GLN A 65 1.45 -6.03 16.50
N PRO A 66 2.29 -5.81 15.47
CA PRO A 66 1.88 -5.94 14.07
C PRO A 66 1.38 -7.34 13.70
N GLU A 67 1.86 -8.40 14.37
CA GLU A 67 1.46 -9.80 14.19
C GLU A 67 -0.03 -10.06 14.51
N ARG A 68 -0.68 -9.17 15.22
CA ARG A 68 -2.14 -9.25 15.48
C ARG A 68 -2.98 -8.89 14.26
N PHE A 69 -2.38 -8.29 13.25
CA PHE A 69 -3.08 -7.83 12.05
C PHE A 69 -3.05 -8.88 10.96
N LEU A 70 -4.19 -9.03 10.27
CA LEU A 70 -4.35 -10.03 9.21
C LEU A 70 -3.48 -9.75 7.98
N ALA A 71 -3.04 -8.51 7.79
CA ALA A 71 -2.17 -8.13 6.69
C ALA A 71 -0.69 -8.49 6.94
N PHE A 72 -0.24 -8.45 8.20
CA PHE A 72 1.16 -8.69 8.54
C PHE A 72 1.64 -10.06 8.09
N GLY A 73 2.77 -10.09 7.38
CA GLY A 73 3.37 -11.32 6.86
C GLY A 73 2.67 -11.91 5.62
N ARG A 74 1.60 -11.27 5.08
CA ARG A 74 1.00 -11.76 3.84
C ARG A 74 1.87 -11.42 2.63
N PRO A 75 1.97 -12.31 1.62
CA PRO A 75 2.70 -12.06 0.39
C PRO A 75 2.19 -10.81 -0.33
N ILE A 76 3.13 -9.98 -0.78
CA ILE A 76 2.90 -8.83 -1.66
C ILE A 76 3.50 -9.16 -3.01
N LEU A 77 2.68 -8.95 -4.05
CA LEU A 77 2.94 -9.40 -5.40
C LEU A 77 3.18 -8.23 -6.35
N ALA A 78 3.96 -8.42 -7.39
CA ALA A 78 4.15 -7.44 -8.45
C ALA A 78 2.82 -7.17 -9.17
N PRO A 79 2.30 -5.92 -9.17
CA PRO A 79 1.03 -5.58 -9.80
C PRO A 79 1.15 -5.34 -11.30
N ALA A 80 2.37 -5.31 -11.82
CA ALA A 80 2.71 -5.15 -13.24
C ALA A 80 4.03 -5.85 -13.55
N ALA A 81 4.20 -6.28 -14.79
CA ALA A 81 5.50 -6.74 -15.29
C ALA A 81 6.45 -5.54 -15.46
N GLY A 82 7.74 -5.79 -15.21
CA GLY A 82 8.75 -4.74 -15.31
C GLY A 82 10.10 -5.15 -14.75
N ARG A 83 10.94 -4.15 -14.48
CA ARG A 83 12.26 -4.30 -13.88
C ARG A 83 12.27 -3.62 -12.50
N VAL A 84 12.76 -4.29 -11.49
CA VAL A 84 13.05 -3.71 -10.18
C VAL A 84 14.17 -2.68 -10.34
N VAL A 85 13.92 -1.42 -9.97
CA VAL A 85 14.88 -0.31 -10.11
C VAL A 85 15.35 0.21 -8.77
N SER A 86 14.64 -0.10 -7.69
CA SER A 86 15.09 0.22 -6.34
C SER A 86 14.52 -0.79 -5.33
N VAL A 87 15.36 -1.19 -4.40
CA VAL A 87 15.00 -1.96 -3.22
C VAL A 87 15.55 -1.23 -1.99
N HIS A 88 14.68 -0.90 -1.06
CA HIS A 88 15.06 -0.36 0.24
C HIS A 88 14.62 -1.32 1.34
N GLU A 89 15.55 -1.79 2.14
CA GLU A 89 15.31 -2.68 3.27
C GLU A 89 16.16 -2.26 4.47
N GLY A 90 15.76 -2.67 5.66
CA GLY A 90 16.47 -2.36 6.91
C GLY A 90 15.64 -1.57 7.91
N GLU A 91 14.47 -1.08 7.51
CA GLU A 91 13.53 -0.42 8.43
C GLU A 91 12.79 -1.48 9.26
N ALA A 92 12.85 -1.34 10.59
CA ALA A 92 12.17 -2.25 11.50
C ALA A 92 10.63 -2.08 11.42
N ASP A 93 9.90 -3.19 11.56
CA ASP A 93 8.46 -3.14 11.82
C ASP A 93 8.20 -2.58 13.22
N HIS A 94 7.31 -1.63 13.32
CA HIS A 94 6.97 -1.01 14.59
C HIS A 94 5.54 -1.35 15.03
N VAL A 95 5.23 -1.08 16.30
CA VAL A 95 3.89 -1.29 16.86
C VAL A 95 2.83 -0.44 16.15
N ALA A 96 1.67 -1.03 15.90
CA ALA A 96 0.54 -0.36 15.27
C ALA A 96 -0.13 0.64 16.24
N ARG A 97 -0.66 1.75 15.68
CA ARG A 97 -1.20 2.90 16.43
C ARG A 97 -2.61 3.27 15.93
N ARG A 98 -3.61 2.41 16.21
CA ARG A 98 -5.00 2.68 15.84
C ARG A 98 -5.74 3.57 16.83
N SER A 99 -5.22 3.75 18.06
CA SER A 99 -5.85 4.59 19.04
C SER A 99 -5.76 6.08 18.65
N LYS A 100 -6.83 6.86 18.86
CA LYS A 100 -6.85 8.29 18.56
C LYS A 100 -5.76 9.07 19.32
N PHE A 101 -5.41 8.64 20.53
CA PHE A 101 -4.34 9.23 21.34
C PHE A 101 -2.95 8.93 20.74
N ALA A 102 -2.73 7.71 20.25
CA ALA A 102 -1.48 7.35 19.60
C ALA A 102 -1.31 8.10 18.26
N LEU A 103 -2.41 8.34 17.51
CA LEU A 103 -2.40 9.10 16.27
C LEU A 103 -2.04 10.58 16.48
N VAL A 104 -2.50 11.22 17.57
CA VAL A 104 -2.15 12.62 17.88
C VAL A 104 -0.64 12.75 18.13
N ARG A 105 -0.06 11.87 18.98
CA ARG A 105 1.39 11.85 19.21
C ARG A 105 2.18 11.55 17.94
N TYR A 106 1.64 10.71 17.08
CA TYR A 106 2.24 10.37 15.80
C TYR A 106 2.25 11.55 14.82
N ALA A 107 1.14 12.31 14.72
CA ALA A 107 1.05 13.51 13.91
C ALA A 107 2.09 14.57 14.30
N LEU A 108 2.36 14.74 15.60
CA LEU A 108 3.38 15.67 16.11
C LEU A 108 4.82 15.29 15.74
N THR A 109 5.07 14.03 15.37
CA THR A 109 6.40 13.53 14.97
C THR A 109 6.58 13.39 13.46
N GLN A 110 5.54 13.67 12.66
CA GLN A 110 5.60 13.54 11.20
C GLN A 110 6.64 14.47 10.55
N ALA A 111 6.74 15.70 11.02
CA ALA A 111 7.73 16.65 10.52
C ALA A 111 9.17 16.15 10.66
N LYS A 112 9.50 15.48 11.78
CA LYS A 112 10.84 14.88 12.00
C LYS A 112 11.12 13.70 11.05
N ARG A 113 10.11 12.91 10.69
CA ARG A 113 10.26 11.75 9.80
C ARG A 113 10.43 12.17 8.34
N ALA A 114 9.75 13.24 7.92
CA ALA A 114 9.95 13.82 6.59
C ALA A 114 11.42 14.24 6.33
N HIS A 115 12.17 14.57 7.37
CA HIS A 115 13.60 14.88 7.27
C HIS A 115 14.49 13.62 7.20
N GLY A 116 13.95 12.43 7.50
CA GLY A 116 14.69 11.16 7.48
C GLY A 116 14.83 10.51 6.10
N GLY A 117 14.33 11.14 5.03
CA GLY A 117 14.41 10.60 3.67
C GLY A 117 13.24 9.67 3.29
N ALA A 118 13.29 9.15 2.06
CA ALA A 118 12.23 8.29 1.50
C ALA A 118 12.04 6.99 2.30
N GLY A 119 13.12 6.38 2.79
CA GLY A 119 13.09 5.17 3.61
C GLY A 119 12.32 5.37 4.91
N ALA A 120 12.49 6.50 5.59
CA ALA A 120 11.77 6.81 6.83
C ALA A 120 10.25 6.97 6.62
N LEU A 121 9.83 7.33 5.41
CA LEU A 121 8.40 7.49 5.06
C LEU A 121 7.83 6.20 4.49
N ALA A 122 8.41 5.66 3.43
CA ALA A 122 7.93 4.47 2.74
C ALA A 122 8.26 3.17 3.49
N GLY A 123 9.19 3.21 4.46
CA GLY A 123 9.71 2.00 5.09
C GLY A 123 10.41 1.11 4.06
N ASN A 124 10.41 -0.19 4.30
CA ASN A 124 10.90 -1.15 3.33
C ASN A 124 10.00 -1.14 2.10
N HIS A 125 10.58 -1.00 0.92
CA HIS A 125 9.81 -0.85 -0.31
C HIS A 125 10.56 -1.36 -1.54
N VAL A 126 9.79 -1.65 -2.58
CA VAL A 126 10.28 -2.01 -3.92
C VAL A 126 9.70 -1.04 -4.93
N ILE A 127 10.54 -0.57 -5.85
CA ILE A 127 10.12 0.25 -7.00
C ILE A 127 10.36 -0.55 -8.27
N ILE A 128 9.31 -0.71 -9.08
CA ILE A 128 9.35 -1.43 -10.35
C ILE A 128 9.12 -0.43 -11.50
N GLN A 129 10.06 -0.33 -12.44
CA GLN A 129 9.84 0.29 -13.73
C GLN A 129 8.94 -0.62 -14.56
N ARG A 130 7.71 -0.17 -14.82
CA ARG A 130 6.72 -0.95 -15.55
C ARG A 130 7.03 -1.01 -17.03
N ASP A 131 6.79 -2.14 -17.69
CA ASP A 131 6.92 -2.27 -19.15
C ASP A 131 5.94 -1.33 -19.90
N GLY A 132 4.80 -1.00 -19.29
CA GLY A 132 3.82 -0.02 -19.78
C GLY A 132 4.12 1.44 -19.42
N GLY A 133 5.33 1.73 -18.93
CA GLY A 133 5.76 3.07 -18.54
C GLY A 133 5.41 3.45 -17.08
N GLY A 134 6.16 4.41 -16.53
CA GLY A 134 6.07 4.82 -15.14
C GLY A 134 6.64 3.79 -14.15
N TYR A 135 6.61 4.15 -12.88
CA TYR A 135 7.22 3.40 -11.78
C TYR A 135 6.16 3.10 -10.73
N VAL A 136 5.98 1.83 -10.38
CA VAL A 136 5.08 1.44 -9.29
C VAL A 136 5.87 1.18 -8.01
N VAL A 137 5.38 1.72 -6.90
CA VAL A 137 5.95 1.55 -5.56
C VAL A 137 5.04 0.66 -4.73
N LEU A 138 5.62 -0.35 -4.07
CA LEU A 138 5.00 -1.16 -3.03
C LEU A 138 5.75 -0.86 -1.73
N ALA A 139 5.08 -0.22 -0.75
CA ALA A 139 5.72 0.27 0.46
C ALA A 139 5.17 -0.39 1.73
N HIS A 140 5.85 -0.12 2.86
CA HIS A 140 5.59 -0.67 4.20
C HIS A 140 5.77 -2.19 4.28
N LEU A 141 6.71 -2.73 3.49
CA LEU A 141 7.03 -4.15 3.51
C LEU A 141 7.69 -4.55 4.84
N ARG A 142 7.55 -5.83 5.19
CA ARG A 142 8.09 -6.41 6.42
C ARG A 142 9.61 -6.46 6.37
N ALA A 143 10.25 -6.13 7.47
CA ALA A 143 11.70 -6.22 7.62
C ALA A 143 12.22 -7.63 7.32
N GLY A 144 13.26 -7.73 6.48
CA GLY A 144 13.89 -8.98 6.09
C GLY A 144 13.03 -9.89 5.19
N SER A 145 12.00 -9.34 4.53
CA SER A 145 11.10 -10.15 3.72
C SER A 145 11.20 -9.93 2.22
N ILE A 146 11.93 -8.94 1.76
CA ILE A 146 12.06 -8.65 0.33
C ILE A 146 12.85 -9.78 -0.34
N GLN A 147 12.33 -10.30 -1.47
CA GLN A 147 12.84 -11.47 -2.17
C GLN A 147 13.39 -11.15 -3.56
N VAL A 148 13.42 -9.87 -3.93
CA VAL A 148 13.88 -9.41 -5.24
C VAL A 148 15.05 -8.45 -5.09
N GLU A 149 15.85 -8.34 -6.16
CA GLU A 149 17.03 -7.47 -6.21
C GLU A 149 16.88 -6.40 -7.30
N GLU A 150 17.62 -5.31 -7.16
CA GLU A 150 17.71 -4.27 -8.20
C GLU A 150 18.24 -4.87 -9.51
N GLY A 151 17.60 -4.51 -10.61
CA GLY A 151 17.89 -5.05 -11.95
C GLY A 151 17.09 -6.30 -12.31
N GLU A 152 16.45 -6.98 -11.35
CA GLU A 152 15.64 -8.17 -11.59
C GLU A 152 14.40 -7.86 -12.44
N ARG A 153 14.03 -8.77 -13.33
CA ARG A 153 12.76 -8.71 -14.07
C ARG A 153 11.70 -9.53 -13.36
N VAL A 154 10.55 -8.88 -13.12
CA VAL A 154 9.40 -9.51 -12.47
C VAL A 154 8.20 -9.56 -13.43
N ALA A 155 7.48 -10.67 -13.38
CA ALA A 155 6.18 -10.80 -14.02
C ALA A 155 5.05 -10.36 -13.06
N VAL A 156 3.87 -10.10 -13.60
CA VAL A 156 2.66 -9.90 -12.78
C VAL A 156 2.47 -11.11 -11.85
N GLY A 157 2.23 -10.86 -10.58
CA GLY A 157 2.02 -11.90 -9.56
C GLY A 157 3.30 -12.51 -8.97
N HIS A 158 4.49 -12.07 -9.41
CA HIS A 158 5.76 -12.44 -8.76
C HIS A 158 5.78 -11.93 -7.33
N GLU A 159 6.17 -12.75 -6.35
CA GLU A 159 6.25 -12.35 -4.95
C GLU A 159 7.43 -11.43 -4.71
N LEU A 160 7.18 -10.25 -4.19
CA LEU A 160 8.21 -9.23 -3.91
C LEU A 160 8.72 -9.28 -2.47
N GLY A 161 7.86 -9.74 -1.55
CA GLY A 161 8.09 -9.76 -0.12
C GLY A 161 6.78 -9.88 0.64
N GLN A 162 6.76 -9.47 1.90
CA GLN A 162 5.58 -9.59 2.77
C GLN A 162 5.11 -8.21 3.25
N CYS A 163 3.79 -8.08 3.49
CA CYS A 163 3.22 -6.90 4.12
C CYS A 163 3.74 -6.75 5.55
N GLY A 164 4.22 -5.56 5.86
CA GLY A 164 4.78 -5.19 7.17
C GLY A 164 4.11 -3.98 7.79
N ASN A 165 4.85 -3.32 8.69
CA ASN A 165 4.46 -2.08 9.35
C ASN A 165 5.68 -1.18 9.54
N SER A 166 6.55 -1.10 8.55
CA SER A 166 7.75 -0.27 8.53
C SER A 166 7.46 1.16 8.07
N GLY A 167 8.35 2.10 8.36
CA GLY A 167 8.24 3.49 7.92
C GLY A 167 7.08 4.25 8.57
N ASN A 168 6.39 5.08 7.79
CA ASN A 168 5.30 5.94 8.27
C ASN A 168 3.93 5.23 8.18
N SER A 169 3.79 4.05 8.75
CA SER A 169 2.56 3.26 8.80
C SER A 169 1.87 3.34 10.17
N THR A 170 0.56 3.31 10.21
CA THR A 170 -0.23 3.27 11.45
C THR A 170 -0.70 1.86 11.82
N GLN A 171 -0.84 0.99 10.85
CA GLN A 171 -1.19 -0.43 10.98
C GLN A 171 -0.65 -1.19 9.76
N PRO A 172 -0.41 -2.50 9.85
CA PRO A 172 0.02 -3.29 8.70
C PRO A 172 -0.91 -3.14 7.49
N HIS A 173 -0.35 -2.63 6.39
CA HIS A 173 -1.00 -2.43 5.10
C HIS A 173 0.04 -2.39 3.99
N VAL A 174 -0.37 -2.53 2.75
CA VAL A 174 0.47 -2.22 1.59
C VAL A 174 0.01 -0.92 0.97
N HIS A 175 0.95 0.01 0.79
CA HIS A 175 0.75 1.24 0.03
C HIS A 175 1.17 1.01 -1.43
N VAL A 176 0.33 1.45 -2.36
CA VAL A 176 0.56 1.34 -3.81
C VAL A 176 0.43 2.71 -4.45
N GLN A 177 1.44 3.13 -5.19
CA GLN A 177 1.37 4.35 -6.01
C GLN A 177 2.12 4.16 -7.33
N VAL A 178 1.83 5.01 -8.31
CA VAL A 178 2.57 5.07 -9.57
C VAL A 178 3.15 6.47 -9.74
N MET A 179 4.39 6.52 -10.23
CA MET A 179 5.18 7.75 -10.38
C MET A 179 5.71 7.88 -11.81
N ASP A 180 6.01 9.11 -12.23
CA ASP A 180 6.65 9.42 -13.52
C ASP A 180 8.19 9.29 -13.48
N SER A 181 8.79 9.22 -12.29
CA SER A 181 10.24 9.09 -12.04
C SER A 181 10.49 8.09 -10.91
N PRO A 182 11.65 7.43 -10.83
CA PRO A 182 11.99 6.53 -9.74
C PRO A 182 12.30 7.24 -8.42
N ASP A 183 12.59 8.53 -8.45
CA ASP A 183 12.87 9.34 -7.25
C ASP A 183 11.58 9.98 -6.70
N PRO A 184 11.04 9.52 -5.55
CA PRO A 184 9.79 10.02 -5.00
C PRO A 184 9.84 11.49 -4.55
N PHE A 185 11.04 12.08 -4.38
CA PHE A 185 11.18 13.50 -3.98
C PHE A 185 10.91 14.45 -5.14
N THR A 186 11.19 14.02 -6.36
CA THR A 186 11.05 14.85 -7.58
C THR A 186 9.92 14.38 -8.48
N ALA A 187 9.44 13.14 -8.28
CA ALA A 187 8.39 12.54 -9.08
C ALA A 187 7.01 13.16 -8.84
N ARG A 188 6.17 13.03 -9.85
CA ARG A 188 4.72 13.27 -9.76
C ARG A 188 3.96 11.95 -9.71
N GLY A 189 2.94 11.89 -8.87
CA GLY A 189 2.01 10.76 -8.86
C GLY A 189 1.21 10.69 -10.16
N LEU A 190 1.11 9.50 -10.72
CA LEU A 190 0.31 9.21 -11.90
C LEU A 190 -1.02 8.53 -11.51
N PRO A 191 -2.12 8.83 -12.23
CA PRO A 191 -3.39 8.12 -12.03
C PRO A 191 -3.20 6.61 -12.23
N LEU A 192 -3.87 5.81 -11.38
CA LEU A 192 -3.84 4.37 -11.46
C LEU A 192 -5.25 3.77 -11.46
N ALA A 193 -5.40 2.58 -12.00
CA ALA A 193 -6.58 1.73 -11.87
C ALA A 193 -6.15 0.28 -11.76
N PHE A 194 -7.04 -0.55 -11.20
CA PHE A 194 -6.84 -2.00 -11.11
C PHE A 194 -7.77 -2.71 -12.08
N ARG A 195 -7.28 -3.79 -12.66
CA ARG A 195 -8.04 -4.67 -13.54
C ARG A 195 -8.33 -6.01 -12.88
N ASP A 196 -9.39 -6.65 -13.35
CA ASP A 196 -9.71 -8.05 -13.08
C ASP A 196 -9.76 -8.37 -11.57
N TYR A 197 -10.68 -7.70 -10.87
CA TYR A 197 -10.92 -7.92 -9.45
C TYR A 197 -12.41 -8.01 -9.14
N ARG A 198 -12.74 -8.48 -7.94
CA ARG A 198 -14.10 -8.48 -7.39
C ARG A 198 -14.22 -7.50 -6.24
N VAL A 199 -15.39 -6.87 -6.14
CA VAL A 199 -15.80 -6.06 -4.99
C VAL A 199 -16.86 -6.82 -4.20
N ARG A 200 -16.69 -6.95 -2.90
CA ARG A 200 -17.70 -7.51 -2.00
C ARG A 200 -18.66 -6.41 -1.53
N PRO A 201 -19.96 -6.55 -1.75
CA PRO A 201 -20.92 -5.55 -1.29
C PRO A 201 -20.90 -5.39 0.24
N PRO A 202 -21.05 -4.13 0.78
CA PRO A 202 -21.02 -3.88 2.22
C PRO A 202 -22.10 -4.62 3.03
N GLY A 203 -23.24 -4.89 2.42
CA GLY A 203 -24.39 -5.59 3.03
C GLY A 203 -24.34 -7.12 2.92
N GLY A 204 -23.25 -7.68 2.41
CA GLY A 204 -23.20 -9.09 2.01
C GLY A 204 -23.77 -9.29 0.59
N GLY A 205 -23.74 -10.51 0.09
CA GLY A 205 -24.12 -10.85 -1.27
C GLY A 205 -22.95 -11.36 -2.11
N ALA A 206 -23.23 -11.73 -3.35
CA ALA A 206 -22.21 -12.22 -4.26
C ALA A 206 -21.21 -11.11 -4.64
N PRO A 207 -19.90 -11.40 -4.68
CA PRO A 207 -18.91 -10.45 -5.17
C PRO A 207 -19.18 -10.05 -6.62
N VAL A 208 -19.02 -8.76 -6.92
CA VAL A 208 -19.22 -8.20 -8.28
C VAL A 208 -17.86 -8.07 -8.96
N ALA A 209 -17.76 -8.61 -10.18
CA ALA A 209 -16.55 -8.50 -10.98
C ALA A 209 -16.39 -7.09 -11.56
N VAL A 210 -15.17 -6.55 -11.45
CA VAL A 210 -14.78 -5.26 -12.04
C VAL A 210 -13.63 -5.51 -13.00
N ARG A 211 -13.83 -5.19 -14.27
CA ARG A 211 -12.79 -5.35 -15.30
C ARG A 211 -11.70 -4.32 -15.19
N LEU A 212 -12.07 -3.07 -14.92
CA LEU A 212 -11.14 -1.96 -14.74
C LEU A 212 -11.79 -0.88 -13.86
N GLY A 213 -11.11 -0.43 -12.83
CA GLY A 213 -11.62 0.62 -11.95
C GLY A 213 -10.67 0.92 -10.79
N ILE A 214 -11.02 1.94 -10.02
CA ILE A 214 -10.33 2.28 -8.77
C ILE A 214 -11.26 1.82 -7.64
N PRO A 215 -10.80 0.98 -6.71
CA PRO A 215 -11.62 0.59 -5.55
C PRO A 215 -12.07 1.82 -4.75
N ASP A 216 -13.35 1.90 -4.43
CA ASP A 216 -13.87 2.95 -3.55
C ASP A 216 -13.29 2.87 -2.15
N GLU A 217 -13.30 4.00 -1.43
CA GLU A 217 -12.91 4.05 -0.01
C GLU A 217 -13.73 3.06 0.82
N GLY A 218 -13.05 2.17 1.52
CA GLY A 218 -13.67 1.13 2.34
C GLY A 218 -14.18 -0.10 1.57
N ALA A 219 -14.07 -0.11 0.24
CA ALA A 219 -14.44 -1.27 -0.56
C ALA A 219 -13.57 -2.48 -0.19
N VAL A 220 -14.22 -3.64 -0.06
CA VAL A 220 -13.54 -4.91 0.18
C VAL A 220 -13.36 -5.60 -1.17
N VAL A 221 -12.11 -5.83 -1.55
CA VAL A 221 -11.71 -6.34 -2.87
C VAL A 221 -10.94 -7.65 -2.76
N GLU A 222 -10.98 -8.43 -3.84
CA GLU A 222 -10.18 -9.64 -4.00
C GLU A 222 -9.80 -9.80 -5.48
N PRO A 223 -8.61 -10.33 -5.82
CA PRO A 223 -8.25 -10.67 -7.20
C PRO A 223 -9.24 -11.70 -7.80
N LEU A 224 -9.39 -11.66 -9.15
CA LEU A 224 -10.13 -12.68 -9.91
C LEU A 224 -9.32 -13.96 -10.03
#